data_a38fe3543ed438638fbae6fd3847e3c5
#
_entry.id   a38fe3543ed438638fbae6fd3847e3c5
#
_cell.length_a   1.000
_cell.length_b   1.000
_cell.length_c   1.000
_cell.angle_alpha   90.00
_cell.angle_beta   90.00
_cell.angle_gamma   90.00
#
_symmetry.space_group_name_H-M   'P 1'
#
loop_
_entity.id
_entity.type
_entity.pdbx_description
1 polymer ?
#
loop_
_entity_poly.entity_id
_entity_poly.type
_entity_poly.pdbx_seq_one_letter_code
_entity_poly.pdbx_strand_id
1 'polypeptide(L)' 'MKIAIIDYDAGNLANVVRAATRAGLDVVVTRDPEEIREAKAMILPG' A
#
# COMPACT_ATOMS: atom_id res chain seq x y z
N MET A 1 -0.50 9.34 9.28
CA MET A 1 0.06 7.98 9.30
C MET A 1 0.00 7.41 7.89
N LYS A 2 1.14 7.00 7.37
CA LYS A 2 1.20 6.51 6.00
C LYS A 2 1.33 5.00 5.98
N ILE A 3 0.57 4.37 5.10
CA ILE A 3 0.57 2.92 4.96
C ILE A 3 1.06 2.58 3.56
N ALA A 4 2.07 1.73 3.48
CA ALA A 4 2.63 1.33 2.19
C ALA A 4 1.87 0.13 1.64
N ILE A 5 1.47 0.22 0.37
CA ILE A 5 0.94 -0.92 -0.35
C ILE A 5 2.04 -1.39 -1.28
N ILE A 6 2.49 -2.61 -1.08
CA ILE A 6 3.64 -3.13 -1.81
C ILE A 6 3.22 -3.51 -3.22
N ASP A 7 3.86 -2.90 -4.20
CA ASP A 7 3.59 -3.17 -5.60
C ASP A 7 4.56 -4.24 -6.09
N TYR A 8 4.13 -5.48 -6.04
CA TYR A 8 4.95 -6.59 -6.53
C TYR A 8 4.27 -7.33 -7.69
N ASP A 9 3.43 -6.61 -8.40
CA ASP A 9 2.83 -7.11 -9.63
C ASP A 9 1.80 -8.22 -9.39
N ALA A 10 1.05 -8.12 -8.33
CA ALA A 10 0.13 -9.19 -7.93
C ALA A 10 -1.21 -9.14 -8.64
N GLY A 11 -1.50 -8.09 -9.41
CA GLY A 11 -2.68 -8.06 -10.24
C GLY A 11 -3.92 -7.43 -9.63
N ASN A 12 -4.04 -7.34 -8.31
CA ASN A 12 -5.24 -6.81 -7.67
C ASN A 12 -5.00 -5.50 -6.92
N LEU A 13 -4.00 -4.77 -7.36
CA LEU A 13 -3.55 -3.59 -6.65
C LEU A 13 -4.62 -2.51 -6.59
N ALA A 14 -5.34 -2.29 -7.70
CA ALA A 14 -6.33 -1.22 -7.75
C ALA A 14 -7.45 -1.42 -6.73
N ASN A 15 -7.89 -2.66 -6.53
CA ASN A 15 -8.94 -2.95 -5.57
C ASN A 15 -8.48 -2.70 -4.13
N VAL A 16 -7.22 -3.04 -3.84
CA VAL A 16 -6.66 -2.83 -2.51
C VAL A 16 -6.54 -1.34 -2.23
N VAL A 17 -6.05 -0.57 -3.20
CA VAL A 17 -5.92 0.88 -3.04
C VAL A 17 -7.28 1.51 -2.80
N ARG A 18 -8.28 1.10 -3.57
CA ARG A 18 -9.63 1.64 -3.43
C ARG A 18 -10.21 1.34 -2.06
N ALA A 19 -10.07 0.10 -1.61
CA ALA A 19 -10.59 -0.29 -0.31
C ALA A 19 -9.92 0.46 0.83
N ALA A 20 -8.61 0.61 0.77
CA ALA A 20 -7.87 1.33 1.79
C ALA A 20 -8.25 2.81 1.82
N THR A 21 -8.42 3.42 0.65
CA THR A 21 -8.82 4.80 0.55
C THR A 21 -10.21 5.02 1.13
N ARG A 22 -11.13 4.10 0.86
CA ARG A 22 -12.48 4.18 1.42
C ARG A 22 -12.49 4.07 2.92
N ALA A 23 -11.54 3.32 3.47
CA ALA A 23 -11.43 3.19 4.92
C ALA A 23 -10.80 4.42 5.58
N GLY A 24 -10.42 5.41 4.79
CA GLY A 24 -9.84 6.64 5.32
C GLY A 24 -8.34 6.55 5.59
N LEU A 25 -7.68 5.57 5.01
CA LEU A 25 -6.24 5.40 5.21
C LEU A 25 -5.45 6.24 4.23
N ASP A 26 -4.32 6.76 4.70
CA ASP A 26 -3.37 7.46 3.84
C ASP A 26 -2.38 6.44 3.29
N VAL A 27 -2.53 6.09 2.02
CA VAL A 27 -1.74 5.01 1.44
C VAL A 27 -0.83 5.51 0.34
N VAL A 28 0.29 4.82 0.17
CA VAL A 28 1.20 5.03 -0.94
C VAL A 28 1.51 3.68 -1.57
N VAL A 29 1.43 3.61 -2.88
CA VAL A 29 1.76 2.39 -3.61
C VAL A 29 3.23 2.48 -4.01
N THR A 30 4.02 1.54 -3.56
CA THR A 30 5.46 1.62 -3.77
C THR A 30 6.11 0.25 -3.77
N ARG A 31 7.27 0.18 -4.40
CA ARG A 31 8.18 -0.96 -4.28
C ARG A 31 9.55 -0.50 -3.80
N ASP A 32 9.65 0.75 -3.38
CA ASP A 32 10.90 1.33 -2.90
C ASP A 32 11.13 0.93 -1.44
N PRO A 33 12.21 0.20 -1.12
CA PRO A 33 12.46 -0.23 0.26
C PRO A 33 12.54 0.92 1.25
N GLU A 34 13.00 2.08 0.83
CA GLU A 34 13.08 3.24 1.70
C GLU A 34 11.68 3.69 2.14
N GLU A 35 10.77 3.79 1.18
CA GLU A 35 9.41 4.18 1.49
C GLU A 35 8.71 3.15 2.36
N ILE A 36 8.96 1.88 2.09
CA ILE A 36 8.37 0.79 2.87
C ILE A 36 8.84 0.86 4.31
N ARG A 37 10.13 1.13 4.50
CA ARG A 37 10.70 1.21 5.84
C ARG A 37 10.11 2.35 6.65
N GLU A 38 9.80 3.46 5.99
CA GLU A 38 9.28 4.65 6.66
C GLU A 38 7.79 4.57 6.94
N ALA A 39 7.09 3.62 6.37
CA ALA A 39 5.66 3.51 6.56
C ALA A 39 5.33 2.93 7.92
N LYS A 40 4.18 3.31 8.46
CA LYS A 40 3.70 2.78 9.75
C LYS A 40 3.25 1.33 9.61
N ALA A 41 2.73 0.96 8.45
CA ALA A 41 2.23 -0.38 8.21
C ALA A 41 2.35 -0.70 6.74
N MET A 42 2.23 -1.98 6.41
CA MET A 42 2.33 -2.46 5.04
C MET A 42 1.13 -3.31 4.68
N ILE A 43 0.73 -3.25 3.42
CA ILE A 43 -0.27 -4.14 2.88
C ILE A 43 0.37 -4.91 1.73
N LEU A 44 0.25 -6.23 1.80
CA LEU A 44 0.73 -7.11 0.73
C LEU A 44 -0.49 -7.66 -0.01
N PRO A 45 -0.84 -7.08 -1.17
CA PRO A 45 -1.96 -7.60 -1.94
C PRO A 45 -1.68 -9.03 -2.38
N GLY A 46 -2.64 -9.89 -2.20
CA GLY A 46 -2.41 -11.29 -2.49
C GLY A 46 -3.19 -11.86 -3.62
#